data_d4f261934b7e22add91d2e81f5c282bc
#
_entry.id   d4f261934b7e22add91d2e81f5c282bc
#
_cell.length_a   1.000
_cell.length_b   1.000
_cell.length_c   1.000
_cell.angle_alpha   90.00
_cell.angle_beta   90.00
_cell.angle_gamma   90.00
#
_symmetry.space_group_name_H-M   'P 1'
#
loop_
_entity.id
_entity.type
_entity.pdbx_description
1 polymer ?
#
loop_
_entity_poly.entity_id
_entity_poly.type
_entity_poly.pdbx_seq_one_letter_code
_entity_poly.pdbx_strand_id
1 'polypeptide(L)'
;MTAGTVTVEQAARSLVARAQEVAVCLDFDGTLSPVVDDPQAARPLEGIVELLEPLARRFAAVAIISGRPAPYLAEHLGASGVRYLGLYGLQEVHQGQISVDPRLEAARPTVAAATAALADSLAVRESGAWLEDKIYSVAVHTRRVPDRDQWADPVDRTARQIAAEQRLELIPGKMVWELRPAVPSDKGDGVRRVVAESGARAVVVVGDDLGDLPAFAAVSQLVTEGHHGLRVAVRSEEAPPDLLAAADLVLDGPEGVLEFLRRLAA
;
A
#
# COMPACT_ATOMS: atom_id res chain seq x y z
N MET A 1 22.75 -23.64 -11.58
CA MET A 1 22.42 -22.96 -12.84
C MET A 1 22.00 -21.54 -12.44
N THR A 2 22.79 -20.54 -12.79
CA THR A 2 22.45 -19.14 -12.57
C THR A 2 21.17 -18.82 -13.36
N ALA A 3 20.08 -18.53 -12.65
CA ALA A 3 18.87 -18.02 -13.28
C ALA A 3 19.26 -16.75 -14.05
N GLY A 4 19.13 -16.79 -15.37
CA GLY A 4 19.45 -15.63 -16.20
C GLY A 4 18.52 -14.49 -15.81
N THR A 5 19.10 -13.32 -15.58
CA THR A 5 18.34 -12.10 -15.24
C THR A 5 17.32 -11.83 -16.37
N VAL A 6 16.03 -11.89 -16.04
CA VAL A 6 14.96 -11.61 -16.98
C VAL A 6 15.04 -10.13 -17.38
N THR A 7 15.03 -9.82 -18.68
CA THR A 7 15.00 -8.42 -19.13
C THR A 7 13.58 -7.88 -19.09
N VAL A 8 13.44 -6.54 -18.96
CA VAL A 8 12.13 -5.84 -18.99
C VAL A 8 11.32 -6.24 -20.22
N GLU A 9 11.97 -6.32 -21.39
CA GLU A 9 11.33 -6.67 -22.66
C GLU A 9 10.83 -8.13 -22.66
N GLN A 10 11.63 -9.07 -22.15
CA GLN A 10 11.25 -10.48 -22.05
C GLN A 10 10.08 -10.67 -21.07
N ALA A 11 10.14 -10.00 -19.91
CA ALA A 11 9.07 -10.00 -18.92
C ALA A 11 7.76 -9.47 -19.51
N ALA A 12 7.80 -8.29 -20.13
CA ALA A 12 6.61 -7.69 -20.73
C ALA A 12 6.01 -8.58 -21.83
N ARG A 13 6.80 -9.10 -22.75
CA ARG A 13 6.33 -10.03 -23.80
C ARG A 13 5.66 -11.28 -23.21
N SER A 14 6.26 -11.88 -22.17
CA SER A 14 5.71 -13.08 -21.53
C SER A 14 4.36 -12.81 -20.87
N LEU A 15 4.21 -11.67 -20.19
CA LEU A 15 2.96 -11.26 -19.55
C LEU A 15 1.88 -10.94 -20.58
N VAL A 16 2.23 -10.18 -21.62
CA VAL A 16 1.29 -9.80 -22.69
C VAL A 16 0.79 -11.02 -23.46
N ALA A 17 1.64 -11.99 -23.74
CA ALA A 17 1.25 -13.22 -24.46
C ALA A 17 0.16 -14.04 -23.74
N ARG A 18 -0.03 -13.82 -22.42
CA ARG A 18 -1.02 -14.49 -21.59
C ARG A 18 -1.87 -13.51 -20.77
N ALA A 19 -2.05 -12.29 -21.22
CA ALA A 19 -2.62 -11.20 -20.46
C ALA A 19 -3.93 -11.55 -19.73
N GLN A 20 -4.82 -12.29 -20.38
CA GLN A 20 -6.11 -12.73 -19.80
C GLN A 20 -5.98 -13.75 -18.64
N GLU A 21 -4.77 -14.24 -18.38
CA GLU A 21 -4.46 -15.12 -17.25
C GLU A 21 -3.65 -14.43 -16.18
N VAL A 22 -3.27 -13.15 -16.36
CA VAL A 22 -2.34 -12.42 -15.48
C VAL A 22 -3.10 -11.42 -14.61
N ALA A 23 -2.86 -11.48 -13.29
CA ALA A 23 -3.16 -10.39 -12.37
C ALA A 23 -1.94 -9.46 -12.26
N VAL A 24 -2.16 -8.16 -12.43
CA VAL A 24 -1.14 -7.10 -12.26
C VAL A 24 -1.42 -6.38 -10.95
N CYS A 25 -0.55 -6.56 -9.96
CA CYS A 25 -0.65 -5.94 -8.65
C CYS A 25 0.47 -4.90 -8.49
N LEU A 26 0.11 -3.68 -8.22
CA LEU A 26 1.02 -2.54 -8.16
C LEU A 26 0.91 -1.87 -6.79
N ASP A 27 2.04 -1.52 -6.19
CA ASP A 27 2.05 -0.57 -5.08
C ASP A 27 1.86 0.86 -5.60
N PHE A 28 1.63 1.82 -4.68
CA PHE A 28 1.42 3.22 -5.04
C PHE A 28 2.63 4.10 -4.73
N ASP A 29 2.99 4.26 -3.45
CA ASP A 29 4.08 5.14 -3.03
C ASP A 29 5.44 4.54 -3.41
N GLY A 30 6.33 5.32 -4.04
CA GLY A 30 7.62 4.82 -4.54
C GLY A 30 7.53 3.96 -5.81
N THR A 31 6.32 3.54 -6.19
CA THR A 31 6.06 2.66 -7.36
C THR A 31 5.33 3.41 -8.48
N LEU A 32 4.09 3.84 -8.24
CA LEU A 32 3.31 4.64 -9.21
C LEU A 32 3.43 6.15 -8.96
N SER A 33 3.85 6.53 -7.77
CA SER A 33 4.05 7.90 -7.31
C SER A 33 5.49 8.03 -6.79
N PRO A 34 6.20 9.10 -7.07
CA PRO A 34 7.46 9.40 -6.38
C PRO A 34 7.25 9.49 -4.86
N VAL A 35 8.26 9.09 -4.09
CA VAL A 35 8.27 9.30 -2.64
C VAL A 35 8.38 10.80 -2.36
N VAL A 36 7.52 11.31 -1.48
CA VAL A 36 7.47 12.73 -1.11
C VAL A 36 7.42 12.89 0.40
N ASP A 37 7.95 14.02 0.91
CA ASP A 37 7.99 14.31 2.36
C ASP A 37 6.60 14.46 2.99
N ASP A 38 5.64 15.02 2.26
CA ASP A 38 4.24 15.13 2.68
C ASP A 38 3.41 14.02 2.01
N PRO A 39 2.98 13.01 2.76
CA PRO A 39 2.17 11.92 2.19
C PRO A 39 0.90 12.38 1.48
N GLN A 40 0.33 13.55 1.88
CA GLN A 40 -0.86 14.10 1.23
C GLN A 40 -0.56 14.74 -0.13
N ALA A 41 0.69 15.08 -0.38
CA ALA A 41 1.16 15.63 -1.65
C ALA A 41 1.49 14.55 -2.71
N ALA A 42 1.52 13.27 -2.34
CA ALA A 42 1.82 12.20 -3.28
C ALA A 42 0.80 12.16 -4.43
N ARG A 43 1.31 12.12 -5.65
CA ARG A 43 0.50 12.04 -6.88
C ARG A 43 1.11 11.01 -7.81
N PRO A 44 0.29 10.29 -8.58
CA PRO A 44 0.82 9.37 -9.59
C PRO A 44 1.74 10.13 -10.55
N LEU A 45 2.80 9.47 -11.00
CA LEU A 45 3.66 10.00 -12.05
C LEU A 45 2.84 10.25 -13.32
N GLU A 46 3.12 11.37 -14.00
CA GLU A 46 2.45 11.73 -15.25
C GLU A 46 2.54 10.59 -16.29
N GLY A 47 1.40 10.22 -16.85
CA GLY A 47 1.28 9.12 -17.81
C GLY A 47 0.92 7.76 -17.20
N ILE A 48 0.92 7.61 -15.87
CA ILE A 48 0.51 6.35 -15.21
C ILE A 48 -1.01 6.14 -15.34
N VAL A 49 -1.79 7.17 -15.03
CA VAL A 49 -3.26 7.07 -14.97
C VAL A 49 -3.83 6.62 -16.32
N GLU A 50 -3.31 7.16 -17.43
CA GLU A 50 -3.75 6.86 -18.79
C GLU A 50 -3.52 5.41 -19.20
N LEU A 51 -2.59 4.72 -18.54
CA LEU A 51 -2.28 3.31 -18.84
C LEU A 51 -3.18 2.34 -18.05
N LEU A 52 -3.70 2.73 -16.91
CA LEU A 52 -4.39 1.81 -15.99
C LEU A 52 -5.65 1.21 -16.59
N GLU A 53 -6.49 1.99 -17.24
CA GLU A 53 -7.72 1.48 -17.87
C GLU A 53 -7.46 0.58 -19.08
N PRO A 54 -6.54 0.90 -20.02
CA PRO A 54 -6.09 -0.04 -21.03
C PRO A 54 -5.58 -1.37 -20.47
N LEU A 55 -4.78 -1.32 -19.40
CA LEU A 55 -4.30 -2.52 -18.70
C LEU A 55 -5.46 -3.32 -18.09
N ALA A 56 -6.41 -2.65 -17.42
CA ALA A 56 -7.56 -3.31 -16.80
C ALA A 56 -8.47 -4.01 -17.84
N ARG A 57 -8.53 -3.49 -19.06
CA ARG A 57 -9.24 -4.17 -20.19
C ARG A 57 -8.47 -5.35 -20.77
N ARG A 58 -7.14 -5.34 -20.66
CA ARG A 58 -6.26 -6.34 -21.28
C ARG A 58 -5.97 -7.52 -20.38
N PHE A 59 -5.73 -7.27 -19.11
CA PHE A 59 -5.31 -8.26 -18.12
C PHE A 59 -6.50 -8.86 -17.36
N ALA A 60 -6.32 -10.04 -16.77
CA ALA A 60 -7.36 -10.70 -15.97
C ALA A 60 -7.80 -9.82 -14.79
N ALA A 61 -6.86 -9.13 -14.15
CA ALA A 61 -7.12 -8.12 -13.14
C ALA A 61 -5.96 -7.11 -13.08
N VAL A 62 -6.28 -5.85 -12.74
CA VAL A 62 -5.30 -4.85 -12.31
C VAL A 62 -5.71 -4.35 -10.93
N ALA A 63 -4.79 -4.40 -9.99
CA ALA A 63 -5.03 -3.97 -8.61
C ALA A 63 -3.91 -3.05 -8.12
N ILE A 64 -4.30 -1.99 -7.42
CA ILE A 64 -3.38 -1.15 -6.66
C ILE A 64 -3.50 -1.57 -5.19
N ILE A 65 -2.40 -1.98 -4.56
CA ILE A 65 -2.38 -2.49 -3.18
C ILE A 65 -1.45 -1.62 -2.34
N SER A 66 -2.00 -0.85 -1.41
CA SER A 66 -1.25 0.16 -0.65
C SER A 66 -1.70 0.22 0.82
N GLY A 67 -0.86 0.80 1.67
CA GLY A 67 -1.22 1.19 3.03
C GLY A 67 -2.20 2.39 3.08
N ARG A 68 -2.34 3.14 1.98
CA ARG A 68 -3.27 4.25 1.88
C ARG A 68 -4.73 3.80 1.90
N PRO A 69 -5.68 4.65 2.32
CA PRO A 69 -7.10 4.35 2.17
C PRO A 69 -7.48 4.12 0.70
N ALA A 70 -8.33 3.13 0.43
CA ALA A 70 -8.77 2.81 -0.93
C ALA A 70 -9.49 3.98 -1.64
N PRO A 71 -10.31 4.80 -0.98
CA PRO A 71 -10.89 5.99 -1.59
C PRO A 71 -9.84 7.01 -2.07
N TYR A 72 -8.73 7.18 -1.31
CA TYR A 72 -7.63 8.04 -1.74
C TYR A 72 -7.02 7.57 -3.06
N LEU A 73 -6.75 6.25 -3.17
CA LEU A 73 -6.23 5.66 -4.40
C LEU A 73 -7.19 5.84 -5.57
N ALA A 74 -8.48 5.58 -5.36
CA ALA A 74 -9.52 5.71 -6.38
C ALA A 74 -9.70 7.17 -6.83
N GLU A 75 -9.60 8.15 -5.93
CA GLU A 75 -9.68 9.57 -6.25
C GLU A 75 -8.52 10.04 -7.13
N HIS A 76 -7.29 9.59 -6.83
CA HIS A 76 -6.09 10.07 -7.52
C HIS A 76 -5.78 9.30 -8.81
N LEU A 77 -6.22 8.05 -8.92
CA LEU A 77 -5.96 7.20 -10.09
C LEU A 77 -7.17 7.06 -11.03
N GLY A 78 -8.39 7.08 -10.50
CA GLY A 78 -9.66 7.23 -11.22
C GLY A 78 -9.92 6.29 -12.41
N ALA A 79 -9.16 5.21 -12.56
CA ALA A 79 -9.23 4.34 -13.72
C ALA A 79 -10.33 3.28 -13.58
N SER A 80 -11.12 3.10 -14.65
CA SER A 80 -12.20 2.13 -14.71
C SER A 80 -11.67 0.69 -14.75
N GLY A 81 -12.32 -0.24 -14.06
CA GLY A 81 -11.94 -1.66 -14.04
C GLY A 81 -10.73 -1.99 -13.15
N VAL A 82 -10.09 -1.01 -12.53
CA VAL A 82 -9.01 -1.20 -11.57
C VAL A 82 -9.59 -1.44 -10.18
N ARG A 83 -8.96 -2.33 -9.43
CA ARG A 83 -9.25 -2.60 -8.02
C ARG A 83 -8.31 -1.79 -7.14
N TYR A 84 -8.83 -1.01 -6.22
CA TYR A 84 -8.04 -0.21 -5.28
C TYR A 84 -8.13 -0.83 -3.89
N LEU A 85 -7.10 -1.57 -3.49
CA LEU A 85 -6.99 -2.23 -2.21
C LEU A 85 -6.18 -1.34 -1.27
N GLY A 86 -6.87 -0.62 -0.41
CA GLY A 86 -6.28 0.24 0.63
C GLY A 86 -6.15 -0.48 1.96
N LEU A 87 -5.40 0.14 2.89
CA LEU A 87 -5.15 -0.39 4.23
C LEU A 87 -4.66 -1.84 4.19
N TYR A 88 -3.71 -2.10 3.26
CA TYR A 88 -3.15 -3.45 3.04
C TYR A 88 -4.20 -4.51 2.65
N GLY A 89 -5.25 -4.11 1.93
CA GLY A 89 -6.32 -4.99 1.48
C GLY A 89 -7.55 -5.06 2.39
N LEU A 90 -7.55 -4.37 3.55
CA LEU A 90 -8.72 -4.31 4.45
C LEU A 90 -9.85 -3.42 3.94
N GLN A 91 -9.57 -2.56 2.98
CA GLN A 91 -10.56 -1.71 2.31
C GLN A 91 -10.38 -1.82 0.81
N GLU A 92 -11.46 -1.85 0.07
CA GLU A 92 -11.42 -1.89 -1.39
C GLU A 92 -12.41 -0.91 -2.01
N VAL A 93 -11.99 -0.26 -3.09
CA VAL A 93 -12.88 0.41 -4.04
C VAL A 93 -12.78 -0.32 -5.38
N HIS A 94 -13.92 -0.84 -5.85
CA HIS A 94 -14.01 -1.50 -7.13
C HIS A 94 -15.36 -1.18 -7.78
N GLN A 95 -15.36 -0.75 -9.04
CA GLN A 95 -16.56 -0.35 -9.80
C GLN A 95 -17.44 0.67 -9.06
N GLY A 96 -16.80 1.61 -8.35
CA GLY A 96 -17.48 2.66 -7.59
C GLY A 96 -18.09 2.19 -6.25
N GLN A 97 -17.96 0.91 -5.91
CA GLN A 97 -18.40 0.38 -4.61
C GLN A 97 -17.24 0.31 -3.63
N ILE A 98 -17.51 0.70 -2.38
CA ILE A 98 -16.55 0.60 -1.28
C ILE A 98 -16.93 -0.62 -0.44
N SER A 99 -15.98 -1.51 -0.21
CA SER A 99 -16.10 -2.61 0.74
C SER A 99 -15.01 -2.51 1.80
N VAL A 100 -15.32 -2.92 3.01
CA VAL A 100 -14.40 -2.90 4.15
C VAL A 100 -14.44 -4.26 4.85
N ASP A 101 -13.29 -4.73 5.30
CA ASP A 101 -13.23 -5.96 6.09
C ASP A 101 -14.11 -5.81 7.33
N PRO A 102 -15.03 -6.77 7.59
CA PRO A 102 -15.94 -6.69 8.74
C PRO A 102 -15.22 -6.53 10.08
N ARG A 103 -13.99 -7.04 10.23
CA ARG A 103 -13.18 -6.90 11.45
C ARG A 103 -12.74 -5.46 11.65
N LEU A 104 -12.37 -4.78 10.56
CA LEU A 104 -11.99 -3.37 10.59
C LEU A 104 -13.21 -2.49 10.87
N GLU A 105 -14.34 -2.76 10.22
CA GLU A 105 -15.59 -2.02 10.46
C GLU A 105 -16.09 -2.19 11.90
N ALA A 106 -15.99 -3.40 12.48
CA ALA A 106 -16.34 -3.66 13.88
C ALA A 106 -15.46 -2.88 14.89
N ALA A 107 -14.22 -2.54 14.50
CA ALA A 107 -13.31 -1.77 15.37
C ALA A 107 -13.52 -0.24 15.28
N ARG A 108 -14.32 0.25 14.35
CA ARG A 108 -14.55 1.68 14.14
C ARG A 108 -15.04 2.45 15.37
N PRO A 109 -15.97 1.94 16.21
CA PRO A 109 -16.36 2.61 17.44
C PRO A 109 -15.19 2.76 18.44
N THR A 110 -14.29 1.78 18.48
CA THR A 110 -13.09 1.81 19.32
C THR A 110 -12.12 2.90 18.87
N VAL A 111 -11.90 3.03 17.56
CA VAL A 111 -11.07 4.11 17.00
C VAL A 111 -11.69 5.49 17.29
N ALA A 112 -12.99 5.63 17.12
CA ALA A 112 -13.70 6.88 17.44
C ALA A 112 -13.55 7.24 18.93
N ALA A 113 -13.65 6.26 19.84
CA ALA A 113 -13.44 6.48 21.26
C ALA A 113 -11.99 6.91 21.58
N ALA A 114 -11.00 6.30 20.93
CA ALA A 114 -9.59 6.68 21.07
C ALA A 114 -9.34 8.10 20.54
N THR A 115 -9.94 8.46 19.40
CA THR A 115 -9.86 9.81 18.82
C THR A 115 -10.41 10.86 19.78
N ALA A 116 -11.58 10.59 20.38
CA ALA A 116 -12.20 11.48 21.38
C ALA A 116 -11.30 11.59 22.63
N ALA A 117 -10.79 10.47 23.15
CA ALA A 117 -9.92 10.47 24.33
C ALA A 117 -8.61 11.25 24.09
N LEU A 118 -8.02 11.13 22.90
CA LEU A 118 -6.85 11.92 22.51
C LEU A 118 -7.18 13.41 22.45
N ALA A 119 -8.30 13.77 21.81
CA ALA A 119 -8.74 15.16 21.69
C ALA A 119 -9.03 15.82 23.04
N ASP A 120 -9.53 15.07 24.01
CA ASP A 120 -9.83 15.55 25.36
C ASP A 120 -8.60 15.59 26.30
N SER A 121 -7.52 14.91 25.93
CA SER A 121 -6.32 14.87 26.78
C SER A 121 -5.61 16.22 26.85
N LEU A 122 -5.17 16.61 28.08
CA LEU A 122 -4.40 17.82 28.30
C LEU A 122 -3.12 17.87 27.44
N ALA A 123 -2.42 16.74 27.35
CA ALA A 123 -1.17 16.65 26.61
C ALA A 123 -1.35 17.02 25.13
N VAL A 124 -2.43 16.57 24.48
CA VAL A 124 -2.71 16.89 23.08
C VAL A 124 -3.22 18.34 22.95
N ARG A 125 -4.16 18.75 23.80
CA ARG A 125 -4.78 20.08 23.72
C ARG A 125 -3.80 21.22 23.95
N GLU A 126 -2.89 21.08 24.91
CA GLU A 126 -1.97 22.14 25.30
C GLU A 126 -0.66 22.12 24.49
N SER A 127 -0.28 20.97 23.95
CA SER A 127 0.92 20.85 23.13
C SER A 127 0.80 21.52 21.75
N GLY A 128 -0.43 21.64 21.24
CA GLY A 128 -0.66 21.99 19.84
C GLY A 128 -0.39 20.82 18.87
N ALA A 129 -0.37 19.58 19.39
CA ALA A 129 -0.33 18.38 18.55
C ALA A 129 -1.61 18.30 17.71
N TRP A 130 -1.45 17.86 16.47
CA TRP A 130 -2.57 17.73 15.54
C TRP A 130 -3.04 16.29 15.43
N LEU A 131 -4.35 16.09 15.48
CA LEU A 131 -4.99 14.80 15.29
C LEU A 131 -5.47 14.65 13.85
N GLU A 132 -5.13 13.53 13.23
CA GLU A 132 -5.63 13.11 11.95
C GLU A 132 -6.56 11.89 12.16
N ASP A 133 -7.86 12.10 11.99
CA ASP A 133 -8.85 11.01 11.98
C ASP A 133 -8.89 10.39 10.58
N LYS A 134 -8.47 9.11 10.49
CA LYS A 134 -8.47 8.32 9.26
C LYS A 134 -9.62 7.33 9.20
N ILE A 135 -10.65 7.48 10.04
CA ILE A 135 -11.84 6.61 10.18
C ILE A 135 -11.50 5.27 10.85
N TYR A 136 -10.48 4.57 10.40
CA TYR A 136 -10.03 3.25 10.89
C TYR A 136 -8.72 3.31 11.68
N SER A 137 -8.16 4.46 11.82
CA SER A 137 -7.05 4.78 12.72
C SER A 137 -7.06 6.26 13.06
N VAL A 138 -6.33 6.63 14.11
CA VAL A 138 -6.09 8.03 14.46
C VAL A 138 -4.60 8.26 14.61
N ALA A 139 -4.09 9.32 14.01
CA ALA A 139 -2.69 9.71 14.14
C ALA A 139 -2.54 11.02 14.94
N VAL A 140 -1.56 11.04 15.85
CA VAL A 140 -1.17 12.21 16.64
C VAL A 140 0.16 12.74 16.10
N HIS A 141 0.14 13.89 15.48
CA HIS A 141 1.31 14.52 14.88
C HIS A 141 1.91 15.59 15.80
N THR A 142 3.21 15.50 16.06
CA THR A 142 3.96 16.46 16.90
C THR A 142 4.94 17.32 16.10
N ARG A 143 4.99 17.19 14.79
CA ARG A 143 5.95 17.94 13.95
C ARG A 143 5.83 19.47 14.12
N ARG A 144 4.61 19.97 14.34
CA ARG A 144 4.29 21.39 14.48
C ARG A 144 4.18 21.87 15.92
N VAL A 145 4.48 21.02 16.90
CA VAL A 145 4.48 21.37 18.32
C VAL A 145 5.62 22.37 18.58
N PRO A 146 5.33 23.57 19.15
CA PRO A 146 6.34 24.61 19.33
C PRO A 146 7.45 24.22 20.30
N ASP A 147 7.09 23.56 21.43
CA ASP A 147 8.03 23.08 22.45
C ASP A 147 7.99 21.54 22.52
N ARG A 148 8.75 20.92 21.60
CA ARG A 148 8.81 19.47 21.51
C ARG A 148 9.49 18.82 22.71
N ASP A 149 10.49 19.47 23.29
CA ASP A 149 11.24 18.93 24.45
C ASP A 149 10.32 18.80 25.66
N GLN A 150 9.35 19.70 25.80
CA GLN A 150 8.34 19.66 26.85
C GLN A 150 7.23 18.64 26.55
N TRP A 151 6.77 18.53 25.31
CA TRP A 151 5.51 17.87 24.99
C TRP A 151 5.62 16.50 24.33
N ALA A 152 6.78 16.14 23.72
CA ALA A 152 6.92 14.84 23.03
C ALA A 152 6.64 13.66 23.95
N ASP A 153 7.26 13.62 25.14
CA ASP A 153 7.05 12.55 26.10
C ASP A 153 5.63 12.50 26.72
N PRO A 154 4.99 13.63 27.11
CA PRO A 154 3.60 13.62 27.52
C PRO A 154 2.64 13.11 26.46
N VAL A 155 2.80 13.52 25.20
CA VAL A 155 1.96 13.05 24.09
C VAL A 155 2.19 11.57 23.81
N ASP A 156 3.46 11.10 23.77
CA ASP A 156 3.77 9.67 23.61
C ASP A 156 3.12 8.82 24.71
N ARG A 157 3.29 9.20 25.99
CA ARG A 157 2.67 8.46 27.10
C ARG A 157 1.16 8.42 26.98
N THR A 158 0.53 9.54 26.63
CA THR A 158 -0.93 9.60 26.44
C THR A 158 -1.38 8.69 25.30
N ALA A 159 -0.70 8.73 24.17
CA ALA A 159 -1.01 7.87 23.02
C ALA A 159 -0.88 6.37 23.39
N ARG A 160 0.20 5.99 24.10
CA ARG A 160 0.41 4.61 24.59
C ARG A 160 -0.67 4.16 25.58
N GLN A 161 -1.03 5.03 26.52
CA GLN A 161 -2.07 4.73 27.49
C GLN A 161 -3.41 4.49 26.80
N ILE A 162 -3.84 5.40 25.91
CA ILE A 162 -5.11 5.29 25.19
C ILE A 162 -5.12 4.06 24.27
N ALA A 163 -4.00 3.79 23.58
CA ALA A 163 -3.87 2.58 22.77
C ALA A 163 -4.08 1.31 23.61
N ALA A 164 -3.45 1.23 24.77
CA ALA A 164 -3.60 0.09 25.67
C ALA A 164 -5.03 -0.05 26.24
N GLU A 165 -5.65 1.05 26.68
CA GLU A 165 -7.02 1.08 27.20
C GLU A 165 -8.04 0.64 26.15
N GLN A 166 -7.84 1.09 24.89
CA GLN A 166 -8.72 0.78 23.75
C GLN A 166 -8.32 -0.50 23.01
N ARG A 167 -7.25 -1.20 23.44
CA ARG A 167 -6.70 -2.40 22.78
C ARG A 167 -6.37 -2.16 21.29
N LEU A 168 -5.81 -1.00 21.00
CA LEU A 168 -5.29 -0.64 19.68
C LEU A 168 -3.78 -0.87 19.62
N GLU A 169 -3.26 -1.14 18.45
CA GLU A 169 -1.82 -1.08 18.19
C GLU A 169 -1.37 0.36 18.10
N LEU A 170 -0.21 0.65 18.69
CA LEU A 170 0.48 1.92 18.53
C LEU A 170 1.65 1.76 17.56
N ILE A 171 1.57 2.43 16.44
CA ILE A 171 2.63 2.43 15.42
C ILE A 171 3.41 3.75 15.53
N PRO A 172 4.66 3.71 15.99
CA PRO A 172 5.51 4.90 16.03
C PRO A 172 6.02 5.25 14.62
N GLY A 173 5.97 6.54 14.28
CA GLY A 173 6.57 7.09 13.08
C GLY A 173 7.43 8.32 13.40
N LYS A 174 7.96 8.99 12.38
CA LYS A 174 8.77 10.19 12.55
C LYS A 174 7.89 11.37 13.00
N MET A 175 7.87 11.66 14.30
CA MET A 175 7.04 12.70 14.94
C MET A 175 5.52 12.46 14.79
N VAL A 176 5.11 11.21 14.81
CA VAL A 176 3.72 10.77 14.75
C VAL A 176 3.55 9.46 15.49
N TRP A 177 2.40 9.26 16.11
CA TRP A 177 1.93 8.00 16.65
C TRP A 177 0.58 7.69 16.04
N GLU A 178 0.46 6.53 15.43
CA GLU A 178 -0.80 6.06 14.86
C GLU A 178 -1.38 4.95 15.74
N LEU A 179 -2.62 5.14 16.17
CA LEU A 179 -3.41 4.14 16.90
C LEU A 179 -4.35 3.47 15.91
N ARG A 180 -4.23 2.16 15.74
CA ARG A 180 -5.05 1.39 14.80
C ARG A 180 -5.52 0.07 15.39
N PRO A 181 -6.60 -0.52 14.87
CA PRO A 181 -7.01 -1.87 15.26
C PRO A 181 -5.94 -2.91 14.91
N ALA A 182 -5.75 -3.87 15.81
CA ALA A 182 -4.89 -5.04 15.57
C ALA A 182 -5.56 -6.03 14.61
N VAL A 183 -5.89 -5.61 13.40
CA VAL A 183 -6.44 -6.48 12.35
C VAL A 183 -5.29 -6.88 11.43
N PRO A 184 -4.79 -8.13 11.53
CA PRO A 184 -3.69 -8.56 10.68
C PRO A 184 -4.09 -8.51 9.21
N SER A 185 -3.29 -7.82 8.42
CA SER A 185 -3.33 -7.83 6.96
C SER A 185 -2.03 -7.29 6.41
N ASP A 186 -1.60 -7.83 5.30
CA ASP A 186 -0.46 -7.37 4.55
C ASP A 186 -0.76 -7.33 3.05
N LYS A 187 0.18 -6.78 2.26
CA LYS A 187 0.01 -6.72 0.80
C LYS A 187 -0.11 -8.12 0.15
N GLY A 188 0.45 -9.16 0.79
CA GLY A 188 0.34 -10.53 0.31
C GLY A 188 -1.09 -11.08 0.39
N ASP A 189 -1.85 -10.70 1.43
CA ASP A 189 -3.28 -11.05 1.52
C ASP A 189 -4.06 -10.42 0.36
N GLY A 190 -3.76 -9.17 0.03
CA GLY A 190 -4.33 -8.48 -1.13
C GLY A 190 -4.03 -9.20 -2.45
N VAL A 191 -2.77 -9.60 -2.66
CA VAL A 191 -2.34 -10.34 -3.86
C VAL A 191 -3.08 -11.67 -3.98
N ARG A 192 -3.12 -12.48 -2.91
CA ARG A 192 -3.83 -13.78 -2.91
C ARG A 192 -5.31 -13.61 -3.22
N ARG A 193 -5.96 -12.59 -2.64
CA ARG A 193 -7.36 -12.28 -2.91
C ARG A 193 -7.60 -11.90 -4.37
N VAL A 194 -6.78 -11.02 -4.93
CA VAL A 194 -6.90 -10.62 -6.34
C VAL A 194 -6.76 -11.82 -7.27
N VAL A 195 -5.77 -12.68 -7.06
CA VAL A 195 -5.55 -13.90 -7.86
C VAL A 195 -6.74 -14.86 -7.74
N ALA A 196 -7.20 -15.13 -6.53
CA ALA A 196 -8.32 -16.06 -6.29
C ALA A 196 -9.63 -15.59 -6.93
N GLU A 197 -9.96 -14.30 -6.80
CA GLU A 197 -11.22 -13.73 -7.29
C GLU A 197 -11.22 -13.50 -8.80
N SER A 198 -10.06 -13.20 -9.41
CA SER A 198 -9.93 -13.06 -10.87
C SER A 198 -9.76 -14.38 -11.61
N GLY A 199 -9.44 -15.46 -10.90
CA GLY A 199 -9.08 -16.73 -11.50
C GLY A 199 -7.75 -16.70 -12.29
N ALA A 200 -6.90 -15.71 -12.03
CA ALA A 200 -5.61 -15.56 -12.70
C ALA A 200 -4.70 -16.75 -12.43
N ARG A 201 -3.97 -17.19 -13.44
CA ARG A 201 -2.98 -18.27 -13.38
C ARG A 201 -1.55 -17.74 -13.35
N ALA A 202 -1.40 -16.44 -13.50
CA ALA A 202 -0.13 -15.74 -13.40
C ALA A 202 -0.32 -14.44 -12.64
N VAL A 203 0.71 -14.00 -11.94
CA VAL A 203 0.68 -12.75 -11.20
C VAL A 203 2.00 -12.01 -11.34
N VAL A 204 1.94 -10.72 -11.54
CA VAL A 204 3.08 -9.80 -11.40
C VAL A 204 2.81 -8.84 -10.24
N VAL A 205 3.80 -8.69 -9.38
CA VAL A 205 3.76 -7.73 -8.28
C VAL A 205 4.91 -6.74 -8.47
N VAL A 206 4.60 -5.45 -8.36
CA VAL A 206 5.58 -4.35 -8.43
C VAL A 206 5.53 -3.56 -7.13
N GLY A 207 6.68 -3.35 -6.49
CA GLY A 207 6.79 -2.60 -5.23
C GLY A 207 8.20 -2.13 -4.94
N ASP A 208 8.39 -1.20 -3.98
CA ASP A 208 9.64 -0.50 -3.72
C ASP A 208 10.17 -0.61 -2.29
N ASP A 209 9.33 -1.02 -1.32
CA ASP A 209 9.70 -1.01 0.09
C ASP A 209 9.57 -2.37 0.82
N LEU A 210 9.90 -2.39 2.13
CA LEU A 210 9.78 -3.59 2.97
C LEU A 210 8.32 -4.07 3.09
N GLY A 211 7.34 -3.19 2.95
CA GLY A 211 5.91 -3.53 2.96
C GLY A 211 5.49 -4.39 1.77
N ASP A 212 6.33 -4.47 0.72
CA ASP A 212 6.08 -5.31 -0.46
C ASP A 212 6.65 -6.74 -0.33
N LEU A 213 7.53 -6.99 0.64
CA LEU A 213 8.05 -8.34 0.87
C LEU A 213 6.97 -9.40 1.12
N PRO A 214 5.89 -9.13 1.89
CA PRO A 214 4.76 -10.05 2.00
C PRO A 214 4.08 -10.36 0.66
N ALA A 215 3.96 -9.35 -0.23
CA ALA A 215 3.43 -9.56 -1.56
C ALA A 215 4.35 -10.43 -2.43
N PHE A 216 5.68 -10.24 -2.34
CA PHE A 216 6.66 -11.11 -3.00
C PHE A 216 6.63 -12.54 -2.44
N ALA A 217 6.44 -12.69 -1.12
CA ALA A 217 6.27 -14.00 -0.50
C ALA A 217 5.00 -14.70 -0.99
N ALA A 218 3.89 -13.95 -1.14
CA ALA A 218 2.65 -14.49 -1.71
C ALA A 218 2.84 -14.95 -3.16
N VAL A 219 3.56 -14.20 -4.00
CA VAL A 219 3.93 -14.65 -5.35
C VAL A 219 4.72 -15.96 -5.30
N SER A 220 5.71 -16.05 -4.42
CA SER A 220 6.53 -17.28 -4.27
C SER A 220 5.67 -18.48 -3.86
N GLN A 221 4.72 -18.29 -2.95
CA GLN A 221 3.77 -19.33 -2.53
C GLN A 221 2.86 -19.75 -3.69
N LEU A 222 2.27 -18.79 -4.42
CA LEU A 222 1.44 -19.08 -5.59
C LEU A 222 2.21 -19.85 -6.67
N VAL A 223 3.50 -19.58 -6.85
CA VAL A 223 4.37 -20.35 -7.76
C VAL A 223 4.50 -21.81 -7.30
N THR A 224 4.63 -22.08 -6.00
CA THR A 224 4.63 -23.47 -5.49
C THR A 224 3.28 -24.18 -5.66
N GLU A 225 2.20 -23.40 -5.76
CA GLU A 225 0.84 -23.88 -6.03
C GLU A 225 0.54 -24.06 -7.53
N GLY A 226 1.54 -23.79 -8.40
CA GLY A 226 1.43 -24.03 -9.86
C GLY A 226 1.07 -22.79 -10.69
N HIS A 227 1.04 -21.60 -10.09
CA HIS A 227 0.90 -20.35 -10.82
C HIS A 227 2.24 -19.92 -11.44
N HIS A 228 2.18 -18.97 -12.38
CA HIS A 228 3.36 -18.23 -12.81
C HIS A 228 3.46 -16.93 -12.02
N GLY A 229 4.65 -16.56 -11.58
CA GLY A 229 4.89 -15.36 -10.78
C GLY A 229 6.05 -14.53 -11.28
N LEU A 230 5.96 -13.21 -11.13
CA LEU A 230 7.04 -12.26 -11.38
C LEU A 230 7.05 -11.22 -10.26
N ARG A 231 8.18 -11.12 -9.57
CA ARG A 231 8.42 -10.12 -8.52
C ARG A 231 9.29 -9.03 -9.10
N VAL A 232 8.77 -7.81 -9.11
CA VAL A 232 9.43 -6.65 -9.69
C VAL A 232 9.70 -5.64 -8.59
N ALA A 233 10.96 -5.41 -8.28
CA ALA A 233 11.37 -4.38 -7.34
C ALA A 233 11.60 -3.05 -8.07
N VAL A 234 11.20 -1.95 -7.42
CA VAL A 234 11.51 -0.60 -7.86
C VAL A 234 12.70 -0.09 -7.06
N ARG A 235 13.79 0.23 -7.76
CA ARG A 235 15.00 0.74 -7.14
C ARG A 235 14.89 2.24 -6.90
N SER A 236 15.24 2.66 -5.69
CA SER A 236 15.47 4.05 -5.29
C SER A 236 16.73 4.14 -4.45
N GLU A 237 17.12 5.33 -4.01
CA GLU A 237 18.23 5.52 -3.07
C GLU A 237 17.96 4.85 -1.71
N GLU A 238 16.68 4.71 -1.33
CA GLU A 238 16.23 4.13 -0.06
C GLU A 238 15.74 2.67 -0.21
N ALA A 239 15.82 2.09 -1.42
CA ALA A 239 15.30 0.74 -1.67
C ALA A 239 16.00 -0.31 -0.79
N PRO A 240 15.24 -1.13 -0.04
CA PRO A 240 15.81 -2.12 0.86
C PRO A 240 16.57 -3.21 0.08
N PRO A 241 17.82 -3.56 0.50
CA PRO A 241 18.58 -4.62 -0.15
C PRO A 241 17.84 -5.96 -0.20
N ASP A 242 17.07 -6.28 0.83
CA ASP A 242 16.29 -7.53 0.91
C ASP A 242 15.19 -7.61 -0.16
N LEU A 243 14.54 -6.48 -0.47
CA LEU A 243 13.57 -6.41 -1.55
C LEU A 243 14.23 -6.65 -2.92
N LEU A 244 15.35 -5.95 -3.17
CA LEU A 244 16.09 -6.10 -4.43
C LEU A 244 16.59 -7.53 -4.62
N ALA A 245 17.04 -8.19 -3.54
CA ALA A 245 17.51 -9.58 -3.56
C ALA A 245 16.36 -10.59 -3.80
N ALA A 246 15.14 -10.26 -3.38
CA ALA A 246 13.97 -11.12 -3.55
C ALA A 246 13.29 -10.97 -4.95
N ALA A 247 13.69 -9.97 -5.73
CA ALA A 247 13.09 -9.66 -7.02
C ALA A 247 13.64 -10.52 -8.17
N ASP A 248 12.77 -10.80 -9.14
CA ASP A 248 13.14 -11.43 -10.42
C ASP A 248 13.56 -10.38 -11.47
N LEU A 249 13.04 -9.14 -11.31
CA LEU A 249 13.31 -7.99 -12.16
C LEU A 249 13.43 -6.73 -11.30
N VAL A 250 14.31 -5.82 -11.66
CA VAL A 250 14.46 -4.52 -10.99
C VAL A 250 14.25 -3.41 -12.03
N LEU A 251 13.40 -2.44 -11.66
CA LEU A 251 13.13 -1.21 -12.42
C LEU A 251 13.73 -0.01 -11.67
N ASP A 252 14.12 1.03 -12.40
CA ASP A 252 14.70 2.23 -11.81
C ASP A 252 13.62 3.31 -11.62
N GLY A 253 13.16 3.48 -10.39
CA GLY A 253 12.16 4.48 -10.01
C GLY A 253 10.78 4.31 -10.66
N PRO A 254 9.84 5.22 -10.34
CA PRO A 254 8.51 5.26 -10.97
C PRO A 254 8.56 5.44 -12.49
N GLU A 255 9.61 6.06 -13.03
CA GLU A 255 9.84 6.19 -14.47
C GLU A 255 10.08 4.83 -15.14
N GLY A 256 10.85 3.96 -14.49
CA GLY A 256 11.04 2.58 -14.96
C GLY A 256 9.75 1.78 -14.92
N VAL A 257 8.91 2.01 -13.90
CA VAL A 257 7.56 1.40 -13.82
C VAL A 257 6.68 1.91 -14.97
N LEU A 258 6.65 3.22 -15.23
CA LEU A 258 5.90 3.82 -16.33
C LEU A 258 6.28 3.18 -17.68
N GLU A 259 7.58 3.02 -17.95
CA GLU A 259 8.06 2.38 -19.18
C GLU A 259 7.64 0.90 -19.26
N PHE A 260 7.70 0.18 -18.13
CA PHE A 260 7.23 -1.22 -18.06
C PHE A 260 5.74 -1.32 -18.35
N LEU A 261 4.90 -0.47 -17.71
CA LEU A 261 3.45 -0.44 -17.94
C LEU A 261 3.09 -0.07 -19.39
N ARG A 262 3.83 0.84 -20.03
CA ARG A 262 3.67 1.15 -21.46
C ARG A 262 3.87 -0.09 -22.33
N ARG A 263 4.88 -0.92 -22.02
CA ARG A 263 5.12 -2.17 -22.75
C ARG A 263 4.02 -3.22 -22.50
N LEU A 264 3.40 -3.21 -21.32
CA LEU A 264 2.26 -4.08 -21.03
C LEU A 264 0.97 -3.60 -21.74
N ALA A 265 0.82 -2.30 -21.95
CA ALA A 265 -0.36 -1.71 -22.61
C ALA A 265 -0.28 -1.78 -24.14
N ALA A 266 0.92 -1.81 -24.73
CA ALA A 266 1.17 -1.92 -26.17
C ALA A 266 0.79 -3.30 -26.72
#